data_348a13fdd9c22da60f2e974dead35c94
#
_entry.id   348a13fdd9c22da60f2e974dead35c94
#
_cell.length_a   1.000
_cell.length_b   1.000
_cell.length_c   1.000
_cell.angle_alpha   90.00
_cell.angle_beta   90.00
_cell.angle_gamma   90.00
#
_symmetry.space_group_name_H-M   'P 1'
#
loop_
_entity.id
_entity.type
_entity.pdbx_description
1 polymer ?
#
loop_
_entity_poly.entity_id
_entity_poly.type
_entity_poly.pdbx_seq_one_letter_code
_entity_poly.pdbx_strand_id
1 'polypeptide(L)'
;CREHEVEPGLAQRIATIIDEQWSAGELCQPFADENPDPRLIAQIVSVLGDNLSGLREAGHNLILPVLALKALHDLPDAITPSRVAGICRLAESFRAKEVPMAGDFPLADMRDRTQAAEFLLAEFIDCTERFLGRGQGWSGHLLTYGKAILDLRELGYAELAAKAEEGFKLYIRRVRKGPQETDKYYQEHMPIRAFPLELAYWQEPCGDLRLGHKLKYPYGFYGLMKEAQDTQLKQRCLDLVYRVF
;
A
#
# COMPACT_ATOMS: atom_id res chain seq x y z
N CYS A 1 -13.80 0.92 0.87
CA CYS A 1 -15.27 0.93 0.83
C CYS A 1 -15.85 2.03 -0.06
N ARG A 2 -15.30 3.27 -0.07
CA ARG A 2 -15.86 4.34 -0.93
C ARG A 2 -15.68 4.10 -2.43
N GLU A 3 -14.63 3.41 -2.84
CA GLU A 3 -14.25 3.21 -4.25
C GLU A 3 -14.81 1.90 -4.83
N HIS A 4 -15.34 1.03 -4.00
CA HIS A 4 -15.84 -0.29 -4.38
C HIS A 4 -17.20 -0.55 -3.77
N GLU A 5 -18.04 -1.27 -4.49
CA GLU A 5 -19.25 -1.87 -3.94
C GLU A 5 -18.82 -2.95 -2.93
N VAL A 6 -19.28 -2.83 -1.71
CA VAL A 6 -18.94 -3.72 -0.60
C VAL A 6 -20.22 -4.24 0.05
N GLU A 7 -20.11 -5.37 0.71
CA GLU A 7 -21.22 -5.96 1.44
C GLU A 7 -21.77 -4.99 2.51
N PRO A 8 -23.09 -4.90 2.69
CA PRO A 8 -23.69 -4.06 3.73
C PRO A 8 -23.09 -4.32 5.12
N GLY A 9 -22.80 -3.25 5.86
CA GLY A 9 -22.19 -3.32 7.19
C GLY A 9 -20.67 -3.46 7.22
N LEU A 10 -20.01 -3.75 6.09
CA LEU A 10 -18.56 -3.93 6.04
C LEU A 10 -17.81 -2.68 6.49
N ALA A 11 -18.18 -1.50 6.02
CA ALA A 11 -17.52 -0.25 6.40
C ALA A 11 -17.60 -0.01 7.91
N GLN A 12 -18.76 -0.27 8.52
CA GLN A 12 -18.95 -0.18 9.98
C GLN A 12 -18.10 -1.21 10.72
N ARG A 13 -18.02 -2.45 10.22
CA ARG A 13 -17.19 -3.50 10.83
C ARG A 13 -15.72 -3.13 10.82
N ILE A 14 -15.19 -2.61 9.70
CA ILE A 14 -13.81 -2.13 9.61
C ILE A 14 -13.56 -0.99 10.59
N ALA A 15 -14.47 -0.01 10.67
CA ALA A 15 -14.36 1.08 11.64
C ALA A 15 -14.28 0.56 13.08
N THR A 16 -15.16 -0.37 13.44
CA THR A 16 -15.17 -1.00 14.78
C THR A 16 -13.82 -1.71 15.06
N ILE A 17 -13.27 -2.46 14.12
CA ILE A 17 -11.96 -3.12 14.28
C ILE A 17 -10.84 -2.09 14.51
N ILE A 18 -10.84 -0.99 13.76
CA ILE A 18 -9.85 0.09 13.93
C ILE A 18 -9.98 0.71 15.30
N ASP A 19 -11.20 0.99 15.76
CA ASP A 19 -11.45 1.58 17.06
C ASP A 19 -11.03 0.65 18.19
N GLU A 20 -11.36 -0.64 18.12
CA GLU A 20 -11.03 -1.63 19.13
C GLU A 20 -9.54 -1.94 19.21
N GLN A 21 -8.86 -2.02 18.05
CA GLN A 21 -7.48 -2.53 17.98
C GLN A 21 -6.42 -1.43 17.92
N TRP A 22 -6.75 -0.26 17.35
CA TRP A 22 -5.77 0.80 17.14
C TRP A 22 -6.07 2.06 17.93
N SER A 23 -7.32 2.55 17.89
CA SER A 23 -7.66 3.82 18.54
C SER A 23 -7.49 3.77 20.05
N ALA A 24 -7.61 2.60 20.66
CA ALA A 24 -7.39 2.38 22.08
C ALA A 24 -5.89 2.31 22.47
N GLY A 25 -4.98 2.21 21.50
CA GLY A 25 -3.54 2.11 21.76
C GLY A 25 -2.90 3.44 22.13
N GLU A 26 -1.79 3.39 22.88
CA GLU A 26 -1.03 4.59 23.29
C GLU A 26 -0.58 5.45 22.10
N LEU A 27 -0.28 4.83 20.95
CA LEU A 27 0.13 5.55 19.74
C LEU A 27 -1.01 6.30 19.05
N CYS A 28 -2.26 5.99 19.39
CA CYS A 28 -3.45 6.58 18.81
C CYS A 28 -4.20 7.48 19.83
N GLN A 29 -3.49 8.08 20.78
CA GLN A 29 -4.08 9.03 21.72
C GLN A 29 -4.80 10.15 20.98
N PRO A 30 -5.91 10.70 21.54
CA PRO A 30 -6.63 11.79 20.92
C PRO A 30 -5.68 12.94 20.58
N PHE A 31 -5.79 13.45 19.37
CA PHE A 31 -5.08 14.68 19.02
C PHE A 31 -5.64 15.84 19.81
N ALA A 32 -4.78 16.84 20.07
CA ALA A 32 -5.22 18.11 20.63
C ALA A 32 -6.36 18.69 19.78
N ASP A 33 -7.23 19.46 20.40
CA ASP A 33 -8.24 20.24 19.70
C ASP A 33 -7.53 21.38 18.93
N GLU A 34 -7.35 21.16 17.64
CA GLU A 34 -6.59 22.04 16.75
C GLU A 34 -7.44 22.43 15.56
N ASN A 35 -7.32 23.68 15.13
CA ASN A 35 -7.97 24.13 13.92
C ASN A 35 -7.35 23.49 12.67
N PRO A 36 -8.15 23.01 11.73
CA PRO A 36 -7.66 22.54 10.44
C PRO A 36 -6.94 23.62 9.66
N ASP A 37 -5.83 23.26 9.03
CA ASP A 37 -5.12 24.12 8.09
C ASP A 37 -4.70 23.33 6.85
N PRO A 38 -5.46 23.41 5.75
CA PRO A 38 -5.16 22.71 4.50
C PRO A 38 -3.77 22.99 3.92
N ARG A 39 -3.15 24.13 4.24
CA ARG A 39 -1.81 24.49 3.76
C ARG A 39 -0.72 23.56 4.31
N LEU A 40 -0.98 22.91 5.42
CA LEU A 40 -0.03 21.97 6.04
C LEU A 40 0.23 20.72 5.21
N ILE A 41 -0.63 20.38 4.25
CA ILE A 41 -0.39 19.31 3.27
C ILE A 41 0.98 19.45 2.58
N ALA A 42 1.41 20.67 2.32
CA ALA A 42 2.69 20.96 1.68
C ALA A 42 3.88 20.39 2.47
N GLN A 43 3.78 20.25 3.79
CA GLN A 43 4.85 19.68 4.63
C GLN A 43 4.99 18.18 4.35
N ILE A 44 3.88 17.43 4.24
CA ILE A 44 3.90 15.99 3.91
C ILE A 44 4.49 15.80 2.52
N VAL A 45 4.06 16.63 1.54
CA VAL A 45 4.56 16.59 0.16
C VAL A 45 6.07 16.82 0.11
N SER A 46 6.58 17.80 0.88
CA SER A 46 8.02 18.08 0.99
C SER A 46 8.80 16.91 1.56
N VAL A 47 8.40 16.40 2.72
CA VAL A 47 9.06 15.26 3.39
C VAL A 47 9.01 14.01 2.50
N LEU A 48 7.88 13.76 1.84
CA LEU A 48 7.76 12.67 0.88
C LEU A 48 8.78 12.84 -0.25
N GLY A 49 8.87 14.03 -0.86
CA GLY A 49 9.82 14.35 -1.92
C GLY A 49 11.26 14.04 -1.54
N ASP A 50 11.66 14.34 -0.31
CA ASP A 50 13.01 14.09 0.21
C ASP A 50 13.28 12.58 0.46
N ASN A 51 12.24 11.81 0.74
CA ASN A 51 12.34 10.40 1.09
C ASN A 51 12.17 9.42 -0.09
N LEU A 52 11.88 9.89 -1.30
CA LEU A 52 11.69 9.03 -2.47
C LEU A 52 12.98 8.54 -3.13
N SER A 53 14.15 9.03 -2.71
CA SER A 53 15.44 8.56 -3.21
C SER A 53 15.76 7.16 -2.68
N GLY A 54 15.31 6.12 -3.38
CA GLY A 54 15.60 4.74 -3.06
C GLY A 54 14.47 3.98 -2.37
N LEU A 55 14.73 2.69 -2.15
CA LEU A 55 13.78 1.76 -1.52
C LEU A 55 14.01 1.70 -0.01
N ARG A 56 12.98 2.05 0.77
CA ARG A 56 13.04 2.04 2.24
C ARG A 56 11.92 1.16 2.78
N GLU A 57 12.24 0.28 3.74
CA GLU A 57 11.26 -0.56 4.44
C GLU A 57 10.23 -1.22 3.52
N ALA A 58 10.69 -1.87 2.43
CA ALA A 58 9.84 -2.49 1.41
C ALA A 58 8.83 -1.52 0.74
N GLY A 59 9.16 -0.24 0.66
CA GLY A 59 8.33 0.79 0.03
C GLY A 59 7.43 1.58 1.00
N HIS A 60 7.50 1.34 2.30
CA HIS A 60 6.71 2.09 3.28
C HIS A 60 6.97 3.60 3.24
N ASN A 61 8.17 4.03 2.83
CA ASN A 61 8.51 5.45 2.62
C ASN A 61 7.62 6.16 1.59
N LEU A 62 7.02 5.42 0.66
CA LEU A 62 6.01 5.93 -0.27
C LEU A 62 4.60 5.58 0.19
N ILE A 63 4.36 4.31 0.48
CA ILE A 63 3.02 3.75 0.69
C ILE A 63 2.26 4.50 1.79
N LEU A 64 2.85 4.65 2.97
CA LEU A 64 2.14 5.22 4.12
C LEU A 64 1.89 6.72 3.98
N PRO A 65 2.87 7.56 3.56
CA PRO A 65 2.58 8.97 3.32
C PRO A 65 1.55 9.22 2.21
N VAL A 66 1.53 8.41 1.15
CA VAL A 66 0.53 8.56 0.08
C VAL A 66 -0.87 8.16 0.55
N LEU A 67 -1.00 7.08 1.32
CA LEU A 67 -2.29 6.73 1.95
C LEU A 67 -2.78 7.85 2.87
N ALA A 68 -1.88 8.46 3.65
CA ALA A 68 -2.20 9.60 4.49
C ALA A 68 -2.63 10.82 3.66
N LEU A 69 -1.90 11.17 2.60
CA LEU A 69 -2.28 12.26 1.68
C LEU A 69 -3.68 12.04 1.10
N LYS A 70 -3.95 10.81 0.60
CA LYS A 70 -5.28 10.48 0.05
C LYS A 70 -6.38 10.62 1.10
N ALA A 71 -6.14 10.13 2.30
CA ALA A 71 -7.10 10.27 3.40
C ALA A 71 -7.35 11.73 3.80
N LEU A 72 -6.32 12.57 3.82
CA LEU A 72 -6.43 13.99 4.13
C LEU A 72 -7.10 14.80 3.01
N HIS A 73 -6.93 14.41 1.74
CA HIS A 73 -7.70 14.98 0.64
C HIS A 73 -9.21 14.68 0.78
N ASP A 74 -9.55 13.48 1.24
CA ASP A 74 -10.95 13.09 1.50
C ASP A 74 -11.53 13.73 2.77
N LEU A 75 -10.68 14.08 3.73
CA LEU A 75 -11.03 14.58 5.06
C LEU A 75 -10.23 15.85 5.41
N PRO A 76 -10.48 16.98 4.75
CA PRO A 76 -9.70 18.21 4.95
C PRO A 76 -9.74 18.74 6.39
N ASP A 77 -10.81 18.50 7.12
CA ASP A 77 -10.92 18.87 8.54
C ASP A 77 -9.96 18.06 9.44
N ALA A 78 -9.37 16.99 8.92
CA ALA A 78 -8.35 16.23 9.61
C ALA A 78 -6.93 16.78 9.42
N ILE A 79 -6.72 17.80 8.60
CA ILE A 79 -5.41 18.41 8.36
C ILE A 79 -5.08 19.37 9.50
N THR A 80 -4.58 18.82 10.60
CA THR A 80 -4.22 19.58 11.79
C THR A 80 -2.71 19.51 12.05
N PRO A 81 -2.12 20.48 12.76
CA PRO A 81 -0.68 20.55 13.02
C PRO A 81 -0.10 19.26 13.61
N SER A 82 -0.70 18.72 14.66
CA SER A 82 -0.21 17.50 15.32
C SER A 82 -0.27 16.27 14.41
N ARG A 83 -1.34 16.13 13.62
CA ARG A 83 -1.51 15.02 12.68
C ARG A 83 -0.48 15.07 11.56
N VAL A 84 -0.32 16.23 10.95
CA VAL A 84 0.66 16.44 9.88
C VAL A 84 2.08 16.21 10.39
N ALA A 85 2.44 16.76 11.56
CA ALA A 85 3.74 16.51 12.18
C ALA A 85 3.98 15.02 12.47
N GLY A 86 2.94 14.28 12.90
CA GLY A 86 3.01 12.84 13.11
C GLY A 86 3.30 12.07 11.81
N ILE A 87 2.60 12.41 10.73
CA ILE A 87 2.82 11.80 9.40
C ILE A 87 4.23 12.11 8.88
N CYS A 88 4.71 13.35 9.02
CA CYS A 88 6.07 13.73 8.64
C CYS A 88 7.11 12.93 9.41
N ARG A 89 7.01 12.86 10.75
CA ARG A 89 7.93 12.05 11.58
C ARG A 89 7.93 10.58 11.19
N LEU A 90 6.76 10.00 10.87
CA LEU A 90 6.68 8.63 10.39
C LEU A 90 7.43 8.48 9.06
N ALA A 91 7.19 9.37 8.10
CA ALA A 91 7.87 9.33 6.80
C ALA A 91 9.38 9.43 6.93
N GLU A 92 9.89 10.31 7.81
CA GLU A 92 11.32 10.51 8.09
C GLU A 92 11.96 9.31 8.81
N SER A 93 11.16 8.52 9.54
CA SER A 93 11.69 7.39 10.33
C SER A 93 12.12 6.19 9.49
N PHE A 94 11.70 6.10 8.24
CA PHE A 94 12.03 4.98 7.37
C PHE A 94 13.51 4.99 6.96
N ARG A 95 14.21 3.92 7.29
CA ARG A 95 15.63 3.78 6.97
C ARG A 95 15.84 3.30 5.55
N ALA A 96 16.81 3.89 4.86
CA ALA A 96 17.22 3.42 3.56
C ALA A 96 17.79 1.99 3.66
N LYS A 97 17.34 1.10 2.76
CA LYS A 97 18.03 -0.15 2.47
C LYS A 97 18.78 0.05 1.16
N GLU A 98 20.10 -0.10 1.19
CA GLU A 98 20.87 -0.12 -0.03
C GLU A 98 20.49 -1.36 -0.84
N VAL A 99 19.90 -1.14 -2.00
CA VAL A 99 19.71 -2.19 -3.00
C VAL A 99 20.72 -1.90 -4.11
N PRO A 100 21.73 -2.75 -4.34
CA PRO A 100 22.71 -2.52 -5.37
C PRO A 100 22.05 -2.29 -6.73
N MET A 101 22.38 -1.18 -7.36
CA MET A 101 21.91 -0.83 -8.71
C MET A 101 22.77 -1.51 -9.75
N ALA A 102 22.22 -2.40 -10.55
CA ALA A 102 22.87 -2.93 -11.75
C ALA A 102 21.85 -3.07 -12.87
N GLY A 103 22.10 -2.37 -13.96
CA GLY A 103 21.30 -2.42 -15.19
C GLY A 103 20.04 -1.56 -15.18
N ASP A 104 19.68 -1.04 -16.34
CA ASP A 104 18.41 -0.36 -16.56
C ASP A 104 17.28 -1.39 -16.64
N PHE A 105 16.12 -1.05 -16.05
CA PHE A 105 14.95 -1.90 -16.06
C PHE A 105 13.75 -1.07 -16.53
N PRO A 106 13.19 -1.34 -17.71
CA PRO A 106 12.03 -0.63 -18.18
C PRO A 106 10.79 -1.04 -17.34
N LEU A 107 10.12 -0.04 -16.77
CA LEU A 107 8.77 -0.18 -16.27
C LEU A 107 7.77 0.01 -17.42
N ALA A 108 6.55 -0.50 -17.27
CA ALA A 108 5.44 -0.06 -18.09
C ALA A 108 5.23 1.46 -17.95
N ASP A 109 4.54 2.08 -18.89
CA ASP A 109 4.19 3.49 -18.76
C ASP A 109 3.20 3.69 -17.61
N MET A 110 3.73 4.14 -16.47
CA MET A 110 2.93 4.37 -15.26
C MET A 110 1.98 5.58 -15.38
N ARG A 111 1.98 6.29 -16.52
CA ARG A 111 1.01 7.36 -16.84
C ARG A 111 -0.28 6.79 -17.42
N ASP A 112 -0.20 5.67 -18.13
CA ASP A 112 -1.37 4.92 -18.58
C ASP A 112 -1.82 3.99 -17.45
N ARG A 113 -2.95 4.33 -16.83
CA ARG A 113 -3.46 3.62 -15.64
C ARG A 113 -3.77 2.17 -15.92
N THR A 114 -4.32 1.85 -17.09
CA THR A 114 -4.65 0.48 -17.48
C THR A 114 -3.39 -0.35 -17.69
N GLN A 115 -2.44 0.15 -18.49
CA GLN A 115 -1.17 -0.54 -18.72
C GLN A 115 -0.38 -0.72 -17.41
N ALA A 116 -0.34 0.31 -16.57
CA ALA A 116 0.31 0.23 -15.27
C ALA A 116 -0.33 -0.82 -14.36
N ALA A 117 -1.66 -0.84 -14.27
CA ALA A 117 -2.38 -1.81 -13.45
C ALA A 117 -2.16 -3.24 -13.94
N GLU A 118 -2.23 -3.49 -15.24
CA GLU A 118 -2.00 -4.81 -15.83
C GLU A 118 -0.55 -5.27 -15.63
N PHE A 119 0.43 -4.38 -15.80
CA PHE A 119 1.82 -4.67 -15.48
C PHE A 119 2.00 -5.06 -14.01
N LEU A 120 1.43 -4.28 -13.08
CA LEU A 120 1.52 -4.53 -11.64
C LEU A 120 0.85 -5.84 -11.23
N LEU A 121 -0.28 -6.17 -11.82
CA LEU A 121 -0.99 -7.42 -11.59
C LEU A 121 -0.23 -8.63 -12.15
N ALA A 122 0.41 -8.49 -13.31
CA ALA A 122 1.28 -9.54 -13.86
C ALA A 122 2.50 -9.78 -12.96
N GLU A 123 3.19 -8.71 -12.53
CA GLU A 123 4.30 -8.81 -11.57
C GLU A 123 3.85 -9.38 -10.21
N PHE A 124 2.62 -9.11 -9.78
CA PHE A 124 2.05 -9.68 -8.57
C PHE A 124 1.92 -11.20 -8.67
N ILE A 125 1.43 -11.73 -9.80
CA ILE A 125 1.35 -13.19 -10.01
C ILE A 125 2.74 -13.80 -9.91
N ASP A 126 3.70 -13.31 -10.70
CA ASP A 126 5.06 -13.82 -10.73
C ASP A 126 5.76 -13.71 -9.37
N CYS A 127 5.54 -12.61 -8.65
CA CYS A 127 6.07 -12.41 -7.31
C CYS A 127 5.47 -13.41 -6.32
N THR A 128 4.15 -13.60 -6.35
CA THR A 128 3.45 -14.49 -5.42
C THR A 128 3.87 -15.94 -5.59
N GLU A 129 4.03 -16.40 -6.84
CA GLU A 129 4.50 -17.74 -7.14
C GLU A 129 5.96 -17.95 -6.74
N ARG A 130 6.82 -16.93 -6.96
CA ARG A 130 8.25 -16.99 -6.65
C ARG A 130 8.54 -17.00 -5.14
N PHE A 131 7.71 -16.31 -4.35
CA PHE A 131 7.91 -16.12 -2.91
C PHE A 131 7.08 -17.08 -2.05
N LEU A 132 6.64 -18.20 -2.59
CA LEU A 132 5.92 -19.23 -1.84
C LEU A 132 6.70 -19.66 -0.60
N GLY A 133 6.06 -19.61 0.57
CA GLY A 133 6.62 -20.02 1.86
C GLY A 133 7.71 -19.08 2.41
N ARG A 134 8.24 -18.13 1.65
CA ARG A 134 9.27 -17.21 2.13
C ARG A 134 9.12 -15.83 1.52
N GLY A 135 8.99 -14.80 2.36
CA GLY A 135 8.98 -13.41 1.91
C GLY A 135 7.67 -12.97 1.22
N GLN A 136 6.55 -13.63 1.44
CA GLN A 136 5.25 -13.33 0.80
C GLN A 136 4.81 -11.87 0.96
N GLY A 137 5.23 -11.18 2.03
CA GLY A 137 4.95 -9.75 2.20
C GLY A 137 5.43 -8.87 1.03
N TRP A 138 6.40 -9.33 0.23
CA TRP A 138 6.83 -8.62 -0.97
C TRP A 138 5.69 -8.51 -2.00
N SER A 139 4.87 -9.54 -2.18
CA SER A 139 3.74 -9.50 -3.14
C SER A 139 2.70 -8.45 -2.77
N GLY A 140 2.32 -8.36 -1.49
CA GLY A 140 1.37 -7.36 -1.02
C GLY A 140 1.92 -5.93 -1.06
N HIS A 141 3.21 -5.74 -0.77
CA HIS A 141 3.85 -4.43 -0.89
C HIS A 141 4.01 -4.00 -2.35
N LEU A 142 4.20 -4.92 -3.29
CA LEU A 142 4.22 -4.62 -4.72
C LEU A 142 2.91 -3.94 -5.16
N LEU A 143 1.78 -4.54 -4.78
CA LEU A 143 0.45 -3.99 -5.08
C LEU A 143 0.28 -2.57 -4.49
N THR A 144 0.65 -2.40 -3.23
CA THR A 144 0.46 -1.12 -2.53
C THR A 144 1.43 -0.04 -3.00
N TYR A 145 2.67 -0.41 -3.36
CA TYR A 145 3.64 0.53 -3.90
C TYR A 145 3.21 1.03 -5.28
N GLY A 146 2.87 0.11 -6.19
CA GLY A 146 2.39 0.47 -7.52
C GLY A 146 1.13 1.33 -7.45
N LYS A 147 0.15 0.95 -6.61
CA LYS A 147 -1.06 1.76 -6.41
C LYS A 147 -0.74 3.16 -5.86
N ALA A 148 0.22 3.30 -4.93
CA ALA A 148 0.61 4.59 -4.40
C ALA A 148 1.20 5.53 -5.48
N ILE A 149 1.94 5.00 -6.47
CA ILE A 149 2.39 5.80 -7.62
C ILE A 149 1.20 6.32 -8.43
N LEU A 150 0.20 5.46 -8.70
CA LEU A 150 -1.01 5.86 -9.42
C LEU A 150 -1.83 6.88 -8.62
N ASP A 151 -1.90 6.73 -7.30
CA ASP A 151 -2.59 7.68 -6.42
C ASP A 151 -1.91 9.05 -6.41
N LEU A 152 -0.58 9.11 -6.39
CA LEU A 152 0.13 10.39 -6.52
C LEU A 152 -0.23 11.11 -7.82
N ARG A 153 -0.33 10.40 -8.93
CA ARG A 153 -0.75 10.98 -10.21
C ARG A 153 -2.20 11.48 -10.16
N GLU A 154 -3.09 10.70 -9.58
CA GLU A 154 -4.50 11.06 -9.39
C GLU A 154 -4.67 12.31 -8.52
N LEU A 155 -3.86 12.45 -7.47
CA LEU A 155 -3.83 13.62 -6.60
C LEU A 155 -3.12 14.84 -7.20
N GLY A 156 -2.59 14.74 -8.43
CA GLY A 156 -1.91 15.84 -9.11
C GLY A 156 -0.40 15.96 -8.82
N TYR A 157 0.20 15.01 -8.09
CA TYR A 157 1.63 15.02 -7.75
C TYR A 157 2.48 14.23 -8.76
N ALA A 158 2.37 14.57 -10.04
CA ALA A 158 3.01 13.84 -11.14
C ALA A 158 4.55 13.75 -11.02
N GLU A 159 5.21 14.81 -10.53
CA GLU A 159 6.66 14.84 -10.33
C GLU A 159 7.11 13.88 -9.20
N LEU A 160 6.35 13.82 -8.10
CA LEU A 160 6.61 12.86 -7.03
C LEU A 160 6.38 11.42 -7.50
N ALA A 161 5.35 11.19 -8.30
CA ALA A 161 5.10 9.88 -8.89
C ALA A 161 6.27 9.43 -9.77
N ALA A 162 6.78 10.31 -10.65
CA ALA A 162 7.94 10.01 -11.49
C ALA A 162 9.20 9.72 -10.65
N LYS A 163 9.42 10.48 -9.56
CA LYS A 163 10.53 10.21 -8.63
C LYS A 163 10.35 8.88 -7.89
N ALA A 164 9.13 8.51 -7.52
CA ALA A 164 8.81 7.25 -6.87
C ALA A 164 9.03 6.02 -7.77
N GLU A 165 8.89 6.17 -9.09
CA GLU A 165 9.17 5.12 -10.07
C GLU A 165 10.62 4.65 -10.02
N GLU A 166 11.58 5.52 -9.70
CA GLU A 166 12.98 5.11 -9.54
C GLU A 166 13.17 4.15 -8.35
N GLY A 167 12.53 4.44 -7.22
CA GLY A 167 12.48 3.51 -6.08
C GLY A 167 11.75 2.21 -6.43
N PHE A 168 10.70 2.30 -7.24
CA PHE A 168 9.94 1.15 -7.69
C PHE A 168 10.73 0.23 -8.63
N LYS A 169 11.59 0.77 -9.48
CA LYS A 169 12.54 -0.04 -10.27
C LYS A 169 13.43 -0.91 -9.38
N LEU A 170 13.91 -0.37 -8.25
CA LEU A 170 14.66 -1.14 -7.26
C LEU A 170 13.81 -2.24 -6.63
N TYR A 171 12.54 -1.93 -6.35
CA TYR A 171 11.58 -2.89 -5.82
C TYR A 171 11.37 -4.07 -6.77
N ILE A 172 11.01 -3.80 -8.03
CA ILE A 172 10.81 -4.83 -9.06
C ILE A 172 12.07 -5.69 -9.23
N ARG A 173 13.24 -5.07 -9.27
CA ARG A 173 14.51 -5.81 -9.32
C ARG A 173 14.68 -6.74 -8.12
N ARG A 174 14.34 -6.27 -6.91
CA ARG A 174 14.41 -7.08 -5.69
C ARG A 174 13.50 -8.30 -5.78
N VAL A 175 12.25 -8.13 -6.18
CA VAL A 175 11.29 -9.24 -6.25
C VAL A 175 11.59 -10.21 -7.38
N ARG A 176 12.14 -9.76 -8.48
CA ARG A 176 12.54 -10.64 -9.57
C ARG A 176 13.76 -11.52 -9.26
N LYS A 177 14.62 -11.12 -8.31
CA LYS A 177 15.70 -11.98 -7.79
C LYS A 177 15.18 -13.16 -6.97
N GLY A 178 13.95 -13.09 -6.49
CA GLY A 178 13.34 -14.12 -5.66
C GLY A 178 13.72 -14.02 -4.17
N PRO A 179 13.30 -15.02 -3.38
CA PRO A 179 13.54 -15.08 -1.94
C PRO A 179 15.04 -15.08 -1.61
N GLN A 180 15.38 -14.41 -0.51
CA GLN A 180 16.72 -14.42 0.06
C GLN A 180 16.69 -15.09 1.43
N GLU A 181 17.86 -15.53 1.93
CA GLU A 181 17.98 -16.17 3.24
C GLU A 181 17.47 -15.29 4.39
N THR A 182 17.58 -13.96 4.23
CA THR A 182 17.12 -12.98 5.21
C THR A 182 15.60 -12.73 5.17
N ASP A 183 14.89 -13.21 4.15
CA ASP A 183 13.43 -13.09 4.09
C ASP A 183 12.78 -14.01 5.12
N LYS A 184 11.74 -13.51 5.77
CA LYS A 184 10.98 -14.27 6.78
C LYS A 184 10.34 -15.49 6.14
N TYR A 185 10.36 -16.59 6.87
CA TYR A 185 9.61 -17.80 6.55
C TYR A 185 8.16 -17.62 6.95
N TYR A 186 7.23 -18.07 6.10
CA TYR A 186 5.80 -18.07 6.38
C TYR A 186 5.24 -19.45 6.13
N GLN A 187 4.27 -19.84 6.93
CA GLN A 187 3.44 -20.98 6.61
C GLN A 187 2.63 -20.67 5.34
N GLU A 188 2.48 -21.63 4.45
CA GLU A 188 1.67 -21.46 3.25
C GLU A 188 0.22 -21.11 3.62
N HIS A 189 -0.32 -20.11 2.97
CA HIS A 189 -1.70 -19.72 3.19
C HIS A 189 -2.63 -20.73 2.53
N MET A 190 -3.64 -21.15 3.26
CA MET A 190 -4.72 -21.95 2.70
C MET A 190 -5.70 -21.05 1.92
N PRO A 191 -6.34 -21.58 0.86
CA PRO A 191 -7.38 -20.84 0.16
C PRO A 191 -8.45 -20.34 1.13
N ILE A 192 -8.70 -19.02 1.08
CA ILE A 192 -9.76 -18.40 1.88
C ILE A 192 -11.12 -18.57 1.20
N ARG A 193 -12.18 -18.62 2.02
CA ARG A 193 -13.55 -18.73 1.53
C ARG A 193 -14.26 -17.38 1.39
N ALA A 194 -13.71 -16.36 2.02
CA ALA A 194 -14.24 -15.00 2.02
C ALA A 194 -13.15 -14.03 1.58
N PHE A 195 -13.53 -12.99 0.87
CA PHE A 195 -12.63 -11.97 0.36
C PHE A 195 -12.83 -10.62 1.08
N PRO A 196 -11.85 -9.71 1.03
CA PRO A 196 -11.90 -8.42 1.74
C PRO A 196 -13.08 -7.50 1.41
N LEU A 197 -13.82 -7.73 0.33
CA LEU A 197 -15.06 -7.00 0.04
C LEU A 197 -16.30 -7.60 0.73
N GLU A 198 -16.13 -8.74 1.40
CA GLU A 198 -17.17 -9.48 2.10
C GLU A 198 -17.04 -9.32 3.62
N LEU A 199 -18.16 -9.25 4.33
CA LEU A 199 -18.18 -9.08 5.79
C LEU A 199 -17.52 -10.26 6.52
N ALA A 200 -17.69 -11.47 6.00
CA ALA A 200 -17.14 -12.70 6.58
C ALA A 200 -15.62 -12.67 6.75
N TYR A 201 -14.89 -12.05 5.81
CA TYR A 201 -13.43 -11.90 5.91
C TYR A 201 -12.97 -11.15 7.16
N TRP A 202 -13.78 -10.18 7.62
CA TRP A 202 -13.46 -9.29 8.74
C TRP A 202 -13.96 -9.81 10.09
N GLN A 203 -14.53 -11.00 10.12
CA GLN A 203 -14.90 -11.68 11.37
C GLN A 203 -13.69 -12.36 12.04
N GLU A 204 -12.67 -12.73 11.27
CA GLU A 204 -11.44 -13.30 11.78
C GLU A 204 -10.59 -12.24 12.52
N PRO A 205 -10.08 -12.55 13.73
CA PRO A 205 -9.19 -11.66 14.45
C PRO A 205 -7.93 -11.36 13.65
N CYS A 206 -7.48 -10.10 13.66
CA CYS A 206 -6.16 -9.75 13.18
C CYS A 206 -5.29 -9.28 14.34
N GLY A 207 -4.05 -9.76 14.40
CA GLY A 207 -3.08 -9.23 15.35
C GLY A 207 -2.66 -7.80 14.96
N ASP A 208 -2.20 -7.01 15.92
CA ASP A 208 -1.94 -5.58 15.82
C ASP A 208 -1.18 -5.14 14.57
N LEU A 209 -0.04 -5.79 14.29
CA LEU A 209 0.77 -5.47 13.11
C LEU A 209 0.16 -5.96 11.79
N ARG A 210 -0.78 -6.89 11.84
CA ARG A 210 -1.42 -7.45 10.65
C ARG A 210 -2.57 -6.59 10.14
N LEU A 211 -3.22 -5.81 11.01
CA LEU A 211 -4.33 -4.94 10.61
C LEU A 211 -3.92 -3.99 9.49
N GLY A 212 -2.74 -3.36 9.55
CA GLY A 212 -2.24 -2.50 8.50
C GLY A 212 -2.10 -3.20 7.15
N HIS A 213 -1.62 -4.44 7.12
CA HIS A 213 -1.54 -5.26 5.93
C HIS A 213 -2.93 -5.68 5.45
N LYS A 214 -3.80 -6.11 6.37
CA LYS A 214 -5.19 -6.52 6.09
C LYS A 214 -6.01 -5.38 5.45
N LEU A 215 -5.66 -4.12 5.68
CA LEU A 215 -6.29 -2.95 5.06
C LEU A 215 -5.62 -2.55 3.75
N LYS A 216 -4.28 -2.38 3.76
CA LYS A 216 -3.58 -1.78 2.61
C LYS A 216 -3.43 -2.73 1.43
N TYR A 217 -3.27 -4.05 1.66
CA TYR A 217 -3.13 -5.00 0.55
C TYR A 217 -4.41 -5.10 -0.28
N PRO A 218 -5.60 -5.29 0.31
CA PRO A 218 -6.85 -5.20 -0.43
C PRO A 218 -7.05 -3.87 -1.13
N TYR A 219 -6.71 -2.75 -0.48
CA TYR A 219 -6.77 -1.44 -1.10
C TYR A 219 -5.94 -1.38 -2.40
N GLY A 220 -4.69 -1.82 -2.35
CA GLY A 220 -3.82 -1.89 -3.54
C GLY A 220 -4.37 -2.83 -4.59
N PHE A 221 -4.74 -4.05 -4.20
CA PHE A 221 -5.24 -5.08 -5.11
C PHE A 221 -6.50 -4.64 -5.85
N TYR A 222 -7.56 -4.31 -5.13
CA TYR A 222 -8.84 -3.94 -5.76
C TYR A 222 -8.75 -2.63 -6.54
N GLY A 223 -7.91 -1.70 -6.09
CA GLY A 223 -7.65 -0.49 -6.85
C GLY A 223 -7.02 -0.77 -8.22
N LEU A 224 -6.06 -1.69 -8.30
CA LEU A 224 -5.46 -2.12 -9.57
C LEU A 224 -6.45 -2.96 -10.42
N MET A 225 -7.19 -3.87 -9.78
CA MET A 225 -8.23 -4.68 -10.45
C MET A 225 -9.30 -3.82 -11.13
N LYS A 226 -9.61 -2.66 -10.57
CA LYS A 226 -10.56 -1.70 -11.14
C LYS A 226 -10.05 -1.06 -12.42
N GLU A 227 -8.77 -0.75 -12.49
CA GLU A 227 -8.13 -0.09 -13.64
C GLU A 227 -7.81 -1.07 -14.79
N ALA A 228 -7.50 -2.32 -14.49
CA ALA A 228 -7.17 -3.34 -15.47
C ALA A 228 -8.39 -3.74 -16.31
N GLN A 229 -8.17 -4.03 -17.58
CA GLN A 229 -9.19 -4.49 -18.54
C GLN A 229 -9.04 -5.97 -18.90
N ASP A 230 -7.82 -6.54 -18.80
CA ASP A 230 -7.58 -7.95 -19.08
C ASP A 230 -8.29 -8.86 -18.06
N THR A 231 -9.38 -9.49 -18.51
CA THR A 231 -10.23 -10.36 -17.69
C THR A 231 -9.52 -11.66 -17.29
N GLN A 232 -8.63 -12.20 -18.14
CA GLN A 232 -7.89 -13.42 -17.84
C GLN A 232 -6.84 -13.15 -16.77
N LEU A 233 -6.12 -12.04 -16.87
CA LEU A 233 -5.18 -11.59 -15.85
C LEU A 233 -5.88 -11.38 -14.51
N LYS A 234 -7.03 -10.70 -14.51
CA LYS A 234 -7.85 -10.48 -13.31
C LYS A 234 -8.26 -11.79 -12.64
N GLN A 235 -8.70 -12.77 -13.41
CA GLN A 235 -9.09 -14.07 -12.87
C GLN A 235 -7.89 -14.79 -12.23
N ARG A 236 -6.74 -14.84 -12.91
CA ARG A 236 -5.51 -15.41 -12.35
C ARG A 236 -5.09 -14.73 -11.04
N CYS A 237 -5.24 -13.42 -10.94
CA CYS A 237 -4.97 -12.69 -9.71
C CYS A 237 -5.91 -13.10 -8.57
N LEU A 238 -7.21 -13.26 -8.85
CA LEU A 238 -8.19 -13.72 -7.86
C LEU A 238 -7.88 -15.14 -7.36
N ASP A 239 -7.41 -16.01 -8.24
CA ASP A 239 -7.03 -17.40 -7.88
C ASP A 239 -5.81 -17.46 -6.94
N LEU A 240 -4.98 -16.42 -6.92
CA LEU A 240 -3.73 -16.40 -6.15
C LEU A 240 -3.76 -15.48 -4.93
N VAL A 241 -4.67 -14.50 -4.88
CA VAL A 241 -4.63 -13.41 -3.89
C VAL A 241 -4.82 -13.88 -2.45
N TYR A 242 -5.44 -15.04 -2.22
CA TYR A 242 -5.56 -15.65 -0.88
C TYR A 242 -4.19 -15.87 -0.19
N ARG A 243 -3.11 -15.92 -0.97
CA ARG A 243 -1.75 -16.07 -0.44
C ARG A 243 -1.19 -14.79 0.17
N VAL A 244 -1.89 -13.69 0.02
CA VAL A 244 -1.47 -12.36 0.48
C VAL A 244 -2.44 -11.79 1.51
N PHE A 245 -3.70 -12.22 1.48
CA PHE A 245 -4.79 -11.75 2.34
C PHE A 245 -4.89 -12.52 3.64
#